data_8e2c070d683d0f8e6acb369e18877a34
#
_entry.id   8e2c070d683d0f8e6acb369e18877a34
#
_cell.length_a   1.000
_cell.length_b   1.000
_cell.length_c   1.000
_cell.angle_alpha   90.00
_cell.angle_beta   90.00
_cell.angle_gamma   90.00
#
_symmetry.space_group_name_H-M   'P 1'
#
loop_
_entity.id
_entity.type
_entity.pdbx_description
1 polymer ?
#
loop_
_entity_poly.entity_id
_entity_poly.type
_entity_poly.pdbx_seq_one_letter_code
_entity_poly.pdbx_strand_id
1 'polypeptide(L)'
;MGVKIDRVAWQSGGRTVNLILWDLHGEDEFQKMRMSYLRGSAGYILVADLTRKATLDKAIQLHMEAQELLGPVPFVLAINKSDLAADAEIGQEEIASLTALGWPIISTSAKSNTGVQEAFARLAKMILEAP
;
A
#
# COMPACT_ATOMS: atom_id res chain seq x y z
N MET A 1 3.75 -5.88 -15.49
CA MET A 1 3.64 -5.01 -14.33
C MET A 1 4.67 -5.41 -13.30
N GLY A 2 5.59 -4.52 -13.00
CA GLY A 2 6.62 -4.77 -12.00
C GLY A 2 6.11 -4.51 -10.59
N VAL A 3 6.54 -5.32 -9.66
CA VAL A 3 6.25 -5.12 -8.24
C VAL A 3 7.58 -5.05 -7.51
N LYS A 4 7.83 -3.94 -6.85
CA LYS A 4 8.98 -3.80 -5.98
C LYS A 4 8.53 -4.01 -4.54
N ILE A 5 9.25 -4.88 -3.84
CA ILE A 5 8.94 -5.22 -2.45
C ILE A 5 10.10 -4.81 -1.57
N ASP A 6 9.82 -4.02 -0.56
CA ASP A 6 10.79 -3.66 0.45
C ASP A 6 10.28 -4.03 1.83
N ARG A 7 11.19 -4.51 2.68
CA ARG A 7 10.92 -4.66 4.10
C ARG A 7 11.40 -3.42 4.81
N VAL A 8 10.53 -2.84 5.63
CA VAL A 8 10.84 -1.63 6.38
C VAL A 8 10.67 -1.91 7.87
N ALA A 9 11.71 -1.61 8.64
CA ALA A 9 11.62 -1.61 10.09
C ALA A 9 11.27 -0.20 10.54
N TRP A 10 10.04 0.00 11.03
CA TRP A 10 9.55 1.30 11.44
C TRP A 10 9.53 1.38 12.96
N GLN A 11 10.09 2.44 13.51
CA GLN A 11 10.06 2.66 14.95
C GLN A 11 8.96 3.62 15.34
N SER A 12 8.15 3.20 16.29
CA SER A 12 7.04 3.99 16.81
C SER A 12 6.87 3.70 18.30
N GLY A 13 6.91 4.74 19.13
CA GLY A 13 6.69 4.60 20.57
C GLY A 13 7.66 3.66 21.27
N GLY A 14 8.92 3.62 20.85
CA GLY A 14 9.94 2.73 21.42
C GLY A 14 9.85 1.28 20.93
N ARG A 15 8.95 0.99 19.99
CA ARG A 15 8.77 -0.33 19.40
C ARG A 15 9.18 -0.33 17.94
N THR A 16 9.71 -1.46 17.48
CA THR A 16 10.01 -1.68 16.08
C THR A 16 8.95 -2.58 15.47
N VAL A 17 8.33 -2.13 14.38
CA VAL A 17 7.36 -2.93 13.62
C VAL A 17 7.92 -3.22 12.24
N ASN A 18 7.75 -4.46 11.79
CA ASN A 18 8.18 -4.90 10.48
C ASN A 18 7.05 -4.72 9.48
N LEU A 19 7.28 -3.88 8.48
CA LEU A 19 6.30 -3.54 7.47
C LEU A 19 6.76 -4.00 6.10
N ILE A 20 5.82 -4.33 5.24
CA ILE A 20 6.08 -4.62 3.84
C ILE A 20 5.59 -3.44 3.01
N LEU A 21 6.44 -2.96 2.12
CA LEU A 21 6.06 -1.94 1.15
C LEU A 21 5.99 -2.59 -0.22
N TRP A 22 4.81 -2.56 -0.82
CA TRP A 22 4.58 -3.02 -2.19
C TRP A 22 4.41 -1.84 -3.13
N ASP A 23 5.44 -1.53 -3.88
CA ASP A 23 5.40 -0.48 -4.88
C ASP A 23 5.04 -1.09 -6.24
N LEU A 24 3.85 -0.74 -6.74
CA LEU A 24 3.32 -1.28 -7.97
C LEU A 24 3.66 -0.38 -9.13
N HIS A 25 4.65 -0.80 -9.91
CA HIS A 25 5.01 -0.10 -11.12
C HIS A 25 4.17 -0.60 -12.28
N GLY A 26 3.89 0.25 -13.24
CA GLY A 26 3.16 -0.15 -14.42
C GLY A 26 4.00 -0.87 -15.47
N GLU A 27 5.17 -1.37 -15.12
CA GLU A 27 6.06 -2.05 -16.05
C GLU A 27 5.83 -3.55 -16.06
N ASP A 28 6.21 -4.19 -17.18
CA ASP A 28 5.79 -5.55 -17.52
C ASP A 28 6.57 -6.68 -16.85
N GLU A 29 7.44 -6.40 -15.92
CA GLU A 29 8.15 -7.46 -15.25
C GLU A 29 7.35 -8.01 -14.08
N PHE A 30 6.75 -9.15 -14.32
CA PHE A 30 6.06 -9.91 -13.30
C PHE A 30 7.09 -10.68 -12.48
N GLN A 31 7.47 -10.13 -11.35
CA GLN A 31 8.17 -10.94 -10.36
C GLN A 31 7.14 -11.72 -9.58
N LYS A 32 7.20 -13.02 -9.73
CA LYS A 32 6.36 -13.93 -8.98
C LYS A 32 6.75 -13.83 -7.51
N MET A 33 5.96 -13.07 -6.78
CA MET A 33 6.21 -12.87 -5.37
C MET A 33 5.96 -14.14 -4.59
N ARG A 34 6.93 -14.55 -3.81
CA ARG A 34 6.70 -15.63 -2.85
C ARG A 34 5.93 -15.03 -1.69
N MET A 35 4.68 -15.39 -1.57
CA MET A 35 3.83 -14.93 -0.47
C MET A 35 4.41 -15.31 0.90
N SER A 36 5.22 -16.37 0.95
CA SER A 36 5.95 -16.74 2.17
C SER A 36 6.84 -15.61 2.71
N TYR A 37 7.24 -14.67 1.86
CA TYR A 37 8.02 -13.51 2.25
C TYR A 37 7.26 -12.57 3.20
N LEU A 38 5.94 -12.66 3.19
CA LEU A 38 5.07 -11.79 4.00
C LEU A 38 4.92 -12.28 5.43
N ARG A 39 5.25 -13.53 5.68
CA ARG A 39 5.09 -14.11 7.02
C ARG A 39 5.95 -13.37 8.02
N GLY A 40 5.37 -13.05 9.15
CA GLY A 40 6.03 -12.29 10.21
C GLY A 40 5.95 -10.78 10.04
N SER A 41 5.37 -10.28 8.94
CA SER A 41 5.11 -8.85 8.83
C SER A 41 3.87 -8.48 9.63
N ALA A 42 3.92 -7.31 10.27
CA ALA A 42 2.83 -6.82 11.10
C ALA A 42 1.77 -6.07 10.28
N GLY A 43 2.11 -5.68 9.06
CA GLY A 43 1.21 -4.98 8.15
C GLY A 43 1.91 -4.64 6.85
N TYR A 44 1.18 -4.06 5.92
CA TYR A 44 1.74 -3.73 4.62
C TYR A 44 1.15 -2.45 4.03
N ILE A 45 1.92 -1.84 3.14
CA ILE A 45 1.49 -0.69 2.35
C ILE A 45 1.50 -1.10 0.88
N LEU A 46 0.39 -0.85 0.21
CA LEU A 46 0.27 -1.02 -1.23
C LEU A 46 0.37 0.36 -1.88
N VAL A 47 1.28 0.54 -2.81
CA VAL A 47 1.46 1.82 -3.50
C VAL A 47 0.98 1.69 -4.93
N ALA A 48 -0.16 2.28 -5.24
CA ALA A 48 -0.70 2.35 -6.59
C ALA A 48 -0.32 3.69 -7.24
N ASP A 49 -0.33 3.72 -8.56
CA ASP A 49 -0.02 4.90 -9.35
C ASP A 49 -1.34 5.51 -9.85
N LEU A 50 -1.64 6.74 -9.45
CA LEU A 50 -2.87 7.43 -9.83
C LEU A 50 -3.08 7.48 -11.34
N THR A 51 -1.99 7.56 -12.11
CA THR A 51 -2.04 7.66 -13.57
C THR A 51 -2.22 6.32 -14.28
N ARG A 52 -2.26 5.20 -13.52
CA ARG A 52 -2.33 3.85 -14.10
C ARG A 52 -3.31 2.97 -13.33
N LYS A 53 -4.49 2.80 -13.90
CA LYS A 53 -5.54 1.99 -13.26
C LYS A 53 -5.10 0.54 -13.00
N ALA A 54 -4.28 -0.02 -13.87
CA ALA A 54 -3.78 -1.38 -13.72
C ALA A 54 -3.04 -1.60 -12.39
N THR A 55 -2.40 -0.56 -11.85
CA THR A 55 -1.73 -0.66 -10.55
C THR A 55 -2.73 -0.80 -9.41
N LEU A 56 -3.87 -0.15 -9.49
CA LEU A 56 -4.94 -0.31 -8.50
C LEU A 56 -5.53 -1.72 -8.54
N ASP A 57 -5.79 -2.24 -9.73
CA ASP A 57 -6.32 -3.60 -9.90
C ASP A 57 -5.35 -4.63 -9.31
N LYS A 58 -4.04 -4.43 -9.52
CA LYS A 58 -3.03 -5.30 -8.94
C LYS A 58 -2.97 -5.17 -7.42
N ALA A 59 -3.10 -3.95 -6.90
CA ALA A 59 -3.13 -3.71 -5.45
C ALA A 59 -4.28 -4.46 -4.79
N ILE A 60 -5.46 -4.40 -5.40
CA ILE A 60 -6.65 -5.11 -4.89
C ILE A 60 -6.40 -6.62 -4.87
N GLN A 61 -5.84 -7.16 -5.95
CA GLN A 61 -5.52 -8.59 -6.03
C GLN A 61 -4.54 -9.00 -4.94
N LEU A 62 -3.45 -8.24 -4.77
CA LEU A 62 -2.43 -8.54 -3.77
C LEU A 62 -2.99 -8.42 -2.35
N HIS A 63 -3.87 -7.45 -2.12
CA HIS A 63 -4.54 -7.31 -0.82
C HIS A 63 -5.34 -8.56 -0.48
N MET A 64 -6.11 -9.07 -1.42
CA MET A 64 -6.92 -10.28 -1.20
C MET A 64 -6.04 -11.49 -0.91
N GLU A 65 -4.95 -11.66 -1.66
CA GLU A 65 -4.01 -12.75 -1.43
C GLU A 65 -3.31 -12.63 -0.08
N ALA A 66 -2.91 -11.42 0.31
CA ALA A 66 -2.25 -11.17 1.58
C ALA A 66 -3.18 -11.44 2.76
N GLN A 67 -4.44 -11.01 2.68
CA GLN A 67 -5.42 -11.25 3.75
C GLN A 67 -5.68 -12.75 3.92
N GLU A 68 -5.73 -13.48 2.82
CA GLU A 68 -5.92 -14.93 2.86
C GLU A 68 -4.74 -15.63 3.55
N LEU A 69 -3.52 -15.17 3.29
CA LEU A 69 -2.31 -15.78 3.86
C LEU A 69 -2.05 -15.34 5.30
N LEU A 70 -2.17 -14.06 5.58
CA LEU A 70 -1.77 -13.45 6.85
C LEU A 70 -2.92 -13.29 7.84
N GLY A 71 -4.15 -13.41 7.36
CA GLY A 71 -5.32 -13.03 8.12
C GLY A 71 -5.54 -11.52 8.11
N PRO A 72 -6.39 -10.98 8.99
CA PRO A 72 -6.80 -9.57 8.94
C PRO A 72 -5.73 -8.64 9.54
N VAL A 73 -4.57 -8.54 8.90
CA VAL A 73 -3.52 -7.61 9.33
C VAL A 73 -3.80 -6.21 8.79
N PRO A 74 -3.38 -5.15 9.53
CA PRO A 74 -3.54 -3.78 9.07
C PRO A 74 -2.79 -3.50 7.76
N PHE A 75 -3.36 -2.62 6.95
CA PHE A 75 -2.75 -2.19 5.70
C PHE A 75 -3.12 -0.75 5.38
N VAL A 76 -2.40 -0.14 4.45
CA VAL A 76 -2.72 1.18 3.91
C VAL A 76 -2.54 1.11 2.39
N LEU A 77 -3.47 1.70 1.66
CA LEU A 77 -3.33 1.93 0.22
C LEU A 77 -2.85 3.35 0.00
N ALA A 78 -1.64 3.51 -0.50
CA ALA A 78 -1.10 4.80 -0.90
C ALA A 78 -1.30 4.98 -2.40
N ILE A 79 -1.96 6.05 -2.80
CA ILE A 79 -2.11 6.40 -4.21
C ILE A 79 -1.11 7.48 -4.53
N ASN A 80 -0.04 7.07 -5.21
CA ASN A 80 1.07 7.94 -5.54
C ASN A 80 0.80 8.78 -6.78
N LYS A 81 1.62 9.79 -7.01
CA LYS A 81 1.53 10.76 -8.10
C LYS A 81 0.29 11.63 -8.02
N SER A 82 -0.13 11.97 -6.81
CA SER A 82 -1.28 12.86 -6.57
C SER A 82 -1.08 14.25 -7.19
N ASP A 83 0.16 14.67 -7.46
CA ASP A 83 0.49 15.89 -8.17
C ASP A 83 0.10 15.83 -9.66
N LEU A 84 -0.17 14.63 -10.20
CA LEU A 84 -0.55 14.42 -11.59
C LEU A 84 -2.05 14.13 -11.75
N ALA A 85 -2.88 14.80 -10.97
CA ALA A 85 -4.33 14.57 -10.97
C ALA A 85 -4.99 14.75 -12.34
N ALA A 86 -4.43 15.60 -13.20
CA ALA A 86 -4.94 15.80 -14.56
C ALA A 86 -4.77 14.56 -15.46
N ASP A 87 -3.80 13.69 -15.14
CA ASP A 87 -3.53 12.46 -15.88
C ASP A 87 -4.06 11.22 -15.19
N ALA A 88 -4.96 11.38 -14.21
CA ALA A 88 -5.47 10.28 -13.41
C ALA A 88 -6.27 9.28 -14.24
N GLU A 89 -5.89 8.01 -14.18
CA GLU A 89 -6.70 6.90 -14.68
C GLU A 89 -7.55 6.29 -13.57
N ILE A 90 -7.12 6.44 -12.31
CA ILE A 90 -7.90 6.00 -11.16
C ILE A 90 -8.91 7.09 -10.83
N GLY A 91 -10.19 6.78 -10.96
CA GLY A 91 -11.26 7.75 -10.76
C GLY A 91 -11.58 7.99 -9.30
N GLN A 92 -12.14 9.16 -9.03
CA GLN A 92 -12.61 9.53 -7.68
C GLN A 92 -13.67 8.56 -7.16
N GLU A 93 -14.50 8.02 -8.04
CA GLU A 93 -15.55 7.06 -7.66
C GLU A 93 -14.96 5.74 -7.19
N GLU A 94 -13.86 5.29 -7.81
CA GLU A 94 -13.17 4.07 -7.40
C GLU A 94 -12.57 4.23 -6.02
N ILE A 95 -11.94 5.37 -5.77
CA ILE A 95 -11.36 5.71 -4.46
C ILE A 95 -12.46 5.79 -3.40
N ALA A 96 -13.58 6.45 -3.73
CA ALA A 96 -14.71 6.56 -2.81
C ALA A 96 -15.32 5.20 -2.48
N SER A 97 -15.42 4.30 -3.47
CA SER A 97 -15.93 2.95 -3.25
C SER A 97 -15.07 2.15 -2.29
N LEU A 98 -13.74 2.22 -2.44
CA LEU A 98 -12.82 1.54 -1.53
C LEU A 98 -12.86 2.14 -0.14
N THR A 99 -12.95 3.47 -0.04
CA THR A 99 -13.08 4.17 1.24
C THR A 99 -14.36 3.74 1.96
N ALA A 100 -15.45 3.59 1.22
CA ALA A 100 -16.72 3.11 1.78
C ALA A 100 -16.62 1.68 2.31
N LEU A 101 -15.75 0.87 1.75
CA LEU A 101 -15.46 -0.48 2.24
C LEU A 101 -14.53 -0.50 3.46
N GLY A 102 -14.07 0.65 3.91
CA GLY A 102 -13.19 0.77 5.06
C GLY A 102 -11.70 0.73 4.72
N TRP A 103 -11.32 0.83 3.46
CA TRP A 103 -9.92 0.86 3.07
C TRP A 103 -9.27 2.17 3.53
N PRO A 104 -8.16 2.09 4.29
CA PRO A 104 -7.39 3.30 4.63
C PRO A 104 -6.58 3.73 3.41
N ILE A 105 -6.94 4.89 2.85
CA ILE A 105 -6.32 5.41 1.62
C ILE A 105 -5.64 6.73 1.90
N ILE A 106 -4.40 6.87 1.44
CA ILE A 106 -3.62 8.09 1.56
C ILE A 106 -3.12 8.50 0.18
N SER A 107 -3.31 9.76 -0.18
CA SER A 107 -2.72 10.32 -1.40
C SER A 107 -1.30 10.73 -1.12
N THR A 108 -0.37 10.29 -1.97
CA THR A 108 1.05 10.57 -1.81
C THR A 108 1.64 11.15 -3.09
N SER A 109 2.76 11.83 -2.94
CA SER A 109 3.58 12.27 -4.08
C SER A 109 5.04 12.14 -3.70
N ALA A 110 5.73 11.20 -4.33
CA ALA A 110 7.16 11.01 -4.11
C ALA A 110 7.95 12.22 -4.62
N LYS A 111 7.44 12.90 -5.66
CA LYS A 111 8.07 14.10 -6.22
C LYS A 111 8.09 15.25 -5.23
N SER A 112 6.99 15.47 -4.52
CA SER A 112 6.88 16.52 -3.50
C SER A 112 7.11 16.00 -2.10
N ASN A 113 7.44 14.73 -1.94
CA ASN A 113 7.68 14.06 -0.66
C ASN A 113 6.49 14.19 0.30
N THR A 114 5.28 14.18 -0.24
CA THR A 114 4.05 14.36 0.53
C THR A 114 3.41 13.00 0.83
N GLY A 115 3.00 12.80 2.06
CA GLY A 115 2.15 11.67 2.44
C GLY A 115 2.88 10.35 2.68
N VAL A 116 4.14 10.18 2.25
CA VAL A 116 4.86 8.90 2.38
C VAL A 116 5.10 8.56 3.84
N GLN A 117 5.63 9.50 4.61
CA GLN A 117 5.85 9.32 6.06
C GLN A 117 4.53 9.14 6.80
N GLU A 118 3.51 9.85 6.39
CA GLU A 118 2.17 9.72 6.96
C GLU A 118 1.60 8.32 6.77
N ALA A 119 1.81 7.70 5.60
CA ALA A 119 1.36 6.34 5.33
C ALA A 119 2.01 5.34 6.30
N PHE A 120 3.32 5.44 6.49
CA PHE A 120 4.03 4.58 7.44
C PHE A 120 3.56 4.81 8.88
N ALA A 121 3.44 6.08 9.30
CA ALA A 121 3.02 6.42 10.65
C ALA A 121 1.60 5.92 10.92
N ARG A 122 0.70 6.07 9.96
CA ARG A 122 -0.69 5.60 10.08
C ARG A 122 -0.75 4.08 10.19
N LEU A 123 0.00 3.37 9.37
CA LEU A 123 0.04 1.91 9.43
C LEU A 123 0.61 1.43 10.77
N ALA A 124 1.71 2.02 11.22
CA ALA A 124 2.32 1.67 12.50
C ALA A 124 1.33 1.88 13.66
N LYS A 125 0.61 3.00 13.64
CA LYS A 125 -0.42 3.28 14.65
C LYS A 125 -1.52 2.23 14.65
N MET A 126 -2.00 1.83 13.47
CA MET A 126 -3.02 0.79 13.34
C MET A 126 -2.53 -0.54 13.94
N ILE A 127 -1.27 -0.90 13.68
CA ILE A 127 -0.68 -2.13 14.19
C ILE A 127 -0.58 -2.10 15.71
N LEU A 128 -0.09 -1.00 16.29
CA LEU A 128 0.11 -0.87 17.72
C LEU A 128 -1.20 -0.75 18.51
N GLU A 129 -2.27 -0.30 17.89
CA GLU A 129 -3.60 -0.20 18.49
C GLU A 129 -4.48 -1.42 18.24
N ALA A 130 -4.04 -2.37 17.41
CA ALA A 130 -4.79 -3.58 17.12
C ALA A 130 -4.85 -4.46 18.40
N PRO A 131 -6.02 -5.07 18.68
CA PRO A 131 -6.16 -5.96 19.82
C PRO A 131 -5.35 -7.25 19.70
#